data_6aa05d65960c74cd3bb1ae727ea14c88
#
_entry.id   6aa05d65960c74cd3bb1ae727ea14c88
#
_cell.length_a   1.000
_cell.length_b   1.000
_cell.length_c   1.000
_cell.angle_alpha   90.00
_cell.angle_beta   90.00
_cell.angle_gamma   90.00
#
_symmetry.space_group_name_H-M   'P 1'
#
loop_
_entity.id
_entity.type
_entity.pdbx_description
1 polymer ?
#
loop_
_entity_poly.entity_id
_entity_poly.type
_entity_poly.pdbx_seq_one_letter_code
_entity_poly.pdbx_strand_id
1 'polypeptide(L)'
;GNTIQGVLVKLSQIIFETTTLCNLRCEYCCYSEGYDTFDSRRGMLGNLKFETAKSIIDYLAILFQKEPLSNAPKEPFAISFYGGEPLMNFAVVRQIVEYAERIEFRNRSLFFTMTTNAMLLSKYADFLSRHKFKMLISLDGNKENDSYRITPNGNPSFDIVMKNLKCVENLYSEWFATFRYNAVFTNKSDVRGIVDWFKMQFNTTPNFSPLHVPTEDAKDGNRILSMLKTFEIPEDIELVPSLITQNPLFNRILVFTTRLLNNSVSKESELLVRSEERRV
;
A
#
# COMPACT_ATOMS: atom_id res chain seq x y z
N GLY A 1 23.84 21.69 -3.85
CA GLY A 1 22.82 21.52 -2.83
C GLY A 1 21.60 20.85 -3.43
N ASN A 2 21.12 19.77 -2.82
CA ASN A 2 19.89 19.11 -3.26
C ASN A 2 18.71 20.04 -2.98
N THR A 3 18.23 20.72 -3.98
CA THR A 3 16.95 21.44 -3.88
C THR A 3 15.79 20.42 -3.83
N ILE A 4 14.67 20.77 -3.18
CA ILE A 4 13.45 19.95 -3.16
C ILE A 4 13.07 19.51 -4.58
N GLN A 5 13.15 20.41 -5.56
CA GLN A 5 12.91 20.11 -6.97
C GLN A 5 13.85 19.02 -7.52
N GLY A 6 15.15 19.07 -7.18
CA GLY A 6 16.14 18.07 -7.60
C GLY A 6 15.89 16.68 -7.00
N VAL A 7 15.21 16.61 -5.85
CA VAL A 7 14.75 15.33 -5.24
C VAL A 7 13.49 14.83 -5.97
N LEU A 8 12.52 15.70 -6.21
CA LEU A 8 11.25 15.34 -6.84
C LEU A 8 11.39 14.93 -8.30
N VAL A 9 12.36 15.49 -9.04
CA VAL A 9 12.68 15.08 -10.43
C VAL A 9 13.07 13.60 -10.50
N LYS A 10 13.68 13.06 -9.45
CA LYS A 10 14.10 11.64 -9.39
C LYS A 10 13.07 10.73 -8.72
N LEU A 11 11.84 11.21 -8.54
CA LEU A 11 10.78 10.45 -7.92
C LEU A 11 10.37 9.27 -8.81
N SER A 12 10.37 8.07 -8.25
CA SER A 12 9.94 6.84 -8.92
C SER A 12 8.55 6.38 -8.51
N GLN A 13 8.04 6.92 -7.40
CA GLN A 13 6.73 6.54 -6.87
C GLN A 13 6.07 7.68 -6.11
N ILE A 14 4.77 7.83 -6.30
CA ILE A 14 3.88 8.61 -5.44
C ILE A 14 2.81 7.71 -4.86
N ILE A 15 2.52 7.87 -3.57
CA ILE A 15 1.47 7.11 -2.90
C ILE A 15 0.34 8.06 -2.53
N PHE A 16 -0.85 7.79 -3.06
CA PHE A 16 -2.07 8.46 -2.65
C PHE A 16 -2.80 7.63 -1.58
N GLU A 17 -2.90 8.19 -0.40
CA GLU A 17 -3.81 7.69 0.60
C GLU A 17 -5.22 8.17 0.27
N THR A 18 -6.02 7.27 -0.35
CA THR A 18 -7.30 7.66 -0.96
C THR A 18 -8.38 7.92 0.05
N THR A 19 -8.28 7.27 1.21
CA THR A 19 -9.22 7.41 2.33
C THR A 19 -8.60 6.92 3.63
N THR A 20 -9.03 7.49 4.74
CA THR A 20 -8.72 6.98 6.08
C THR A 20 -9.70 5.89 6.54
N LEU A 21 -10.80 5.69 5.79
CA LEU A 21 -11.80 4.66 6.09
C LEU A 21 -11.29 3.26 5.73
N CYS A 22 -11.68 2.28 6.54
CA CYS A 22 -11.44 0.87 6.26
C CYS A 22 -12.67 0.04 6.62
N ASN A 23 -12.97 -0.96 5.83
CA ASN A 23 -14.03 -1.94 6.08
C ASN A 23 -13.57 -3.10 6.98
N LEU A 24 -12.33 -3.07 7.47
CA LEU A 24 -11.80 -3.95 8.50
C LEU A 24 -11.42 -3.17 9.76
N ARG A 25 -11.24 -3.91 10.86
CA ARG A 25 -10.70 -3.47 12.14
C ARG A 25 -9.68 -4.48 12.61
N CYS A 26 -8.62 -4.68 11.78
CA CYS A 26 -7.53 -5.59 12.12
C CYS A 26 -6.96 -5.21 13.49
N GLU A 27 -6.84 -6.19 14.38
CA GLU A 27 -6.47 -5.93 15.77
C GLU A 27 -5.06 -5.35 15.95
N TYR A 28 -4.18 -5.57 14.98
CA TYR A 28 -2.81 -5.05 14.94
C TYR A 28 -2.65 -3.83 14.03
N CYS A 29 -3.75 -3.25 13.52
CA CYS A 29 -3.65 -2.14 12.58
C CYS A 29 -2.99 -0.93 13.22
N CYS A 30 -1.89 -0.44 12.65
CA CYS A 30 -1.16 0.74 13.16
C CYS A 30 -1.99 2.04 13.12
N TYR A 31 -3.14 2.03 12.46
CA TYR A 31 -4.11 3.12 12.44
C TYR A 31 -5.27 2.89 13.43
N SER A 32 -5.20 1.83 14.23
CA SER A 32 -6.20 1.51 15.25
C SER A 32 -5.92 2.25 16.55
N GLU A 33 -6.88 2.12 17.49
CA GLU A 33 -6.76 2.69 18.83
C GLU A 33 -5.62 2.10 19.69
N GLY A 34 -5.05 0.98 19.26
CA GLY A 34 -3.96 0.31 19.94
C GLY A 34 -2.61 0.98 19.80
N TYR A 35 -2.49 1.98 18.94
CA TYR A 35 -1.26 2.72 18.73
C TYR A 35 -1.45 4.17 19.12
N ASP A 36 -0.45 4.70 19.82
CA ASP A 36 -0.48 6.11 20.14
C ASP A 36 -0.24 6.94 18.88
N THR A 37 -0.78 8.05 18.91
CA THR A 37 -1.18 9.03 17.94
C THR A 37 -0.04 9.81 17.30
N PHE A 38 1.03 9.19 16.86
CA PHE A 38 1.83 9.79 15.80
C PHE A 38 0.99 10.01 14.53
N ASP A 39 -0.10 9.27 14.42
CA ASP A 39 -1.07 9.46 13.37
C ASP A 39 -2.37 10.05 13.94
N SER A 40 -2.47 11.37 13.93
CA SER A 40 -3.68 12.11 14.28
C SER A 40 -4.87 11.82 13.33
N ARG A 41 -4.91 10.67 12.64
CA ARG A 41 -6.06 10.20 11.87
C ARG A 41 -7.27 9.95 12.75
N ARG A 42 -7.08 9.83 14.08
CA ARG A 42 -8.17 9.91 15.05
C ARG A 42 -8.85 11.27 14.92
N GLY A 43 -10.08 11.26 14.43
CA GLY A 43 -10.89 12.45 14.23
C GLY A 43 -10.81 13.10 12.84
N MET A 44 -9.91 12.67 11.96
CA MET A 44 -9.86 13.10 10.57
C MET A 44 -10.33 11.99 9.62
N LEU A 45 -11.60 11.64 9.71
CA LEU A 45 -12.23 10.80 8.69
C LEU A 45 -12.32 11.61 7.41
N GLY A 46 -11.63 11.16 6.37
CA GLY A 46 -11.59 11.90 5.12
C GLY A 46 -11.30 11.04 3.91
N ASN A 47 -11.78 11.54 2.80
CA ASN A 47 -11.50 11.03 1.48
C ASN A 47 -10.61 12.03 0.74
N LEU A 48 -9.62 11.52 0.03
CA LEU A 48 -8.84 12.31 -0.92
C LEU A 48 -9.78 12.87 -1.98
N LYS A 49 -9.67 14.16 -2.28
CA LYS A 49 -10.38 14.80 -3.39
C LYS A 49 -9.57 14.66 -4.68
N PHE A 50 -10.25 14.42 -5.79
CA PHE A 50 -9.59 14.29 -7.09
C PHE A 50 -8.78 15.54 -7.46
N GLU A 51 -9.31 16.74 -7.23
CA GLU A 51 -8.65 18.00 -7.55
C GLU A 51 -7.28 18.14 -6.89
N THR A 52 -7.15 17.60 -5.68
CA THR A 52 -5.88 17.58 -4.98
C THR A 52 -4.88 16.64 -5.65
N ALA A 53 -5.30 15.40 -5.91
CA ALA A 53 -4.45 14.44 -6.61
C ALA A 53 -4.07 14.97 -8.01
N LYS A 54 -5.02 15.56 -8.72
CA LYS A 54 -4.80 16.19 -10.01
C LYS A 54 -3.71 17.26 -9.96
N SER A 55 -3.81 18.20 -9.01
CA SER A 55 -2.82 19.28 -8.87
C SER A 55 -1.40 18.75 -8.64
N ILE A 56 -1.26 17.65 -7.88
CA ILE A 56 0.01 17.00 -7.62
C ILE A 56 0.54 16.32 -8.88
N ILE A 57 -0.32 15.61 -9.61
CA ILE A 57 0.04 14.93 -10.87
C ILE A 57 0.49 15.97 -11.90
N ASP A 58 -0.23 17.09 -12.05
CA ASP A 58 0.12 18.19 -12.96
C ASP A 58 1.49 18.77 -12.60
N TYR A 59 1.73 19.02 -11.32
CA TYR A 59 3.01 19.53 -10.84
C TYR A 59 4.17 18.59 -11.18
N LEU A 60 4.01 17.28 -10.95
CA LEU A 60 5.03 16.28 -11.28
C LEU A 60 5.25 16.17 -12.79
N ALA A 61 4.18 16.22 -13.58
CA ALA A 61 4.30 16.20 -15.03
C ALA A 61 5.11 17.42 -15.55
N ILE A 62 4.81 18.63 -15.06
CA ILE A 62 5.56 19.85 -15.38
C ILE A 62 7.02 19.74 -14.91
N LEU A 63 7.24 19.16 -13.74
CA LEU A 63 8.59 18.99 -13.19
C LEU A 63 9.42 18.05 -14.06
N PHE A 64 8.86 16.90 -14.48
CA PHE A 64 9.54 15.94 -15.36
C PHE A 64 9.81 16.52 -16.76
N GLN A 65 8.98 17.48 -17.26
CA GLN A 65 9.25 18.17 -18.52
C GLN A 65 10.55 19.00 -18.50
N LYS A 66 11.08 19.34 -17.32
CA LYS A 66 12.36 20.05 -17.18
C LYS A 66 13.58 19.14 -17.40
N GLU A 67 13.40 17.82 -17.38
CA GLU A 67 14.48 16.90 -17.72
C GLU A 67 14.79 16.96 -19.23
N PRO A 68 16.07 16.82 -19.63
CA PRO A 68 16.41 16.63 -21.04
C PRO A 68 15.72 15.38 -21.59
N LEU A 69 15.36 15.40 -22.88
CA LEU A 69 14.90 14.20 -23.56
C LEU A 69 16.03 13.17 -23.55
N SER A 70 15.69 11.93 -23.24
CA SER A 70 16.62 10.80 -23.20
C SER A 70 16.18 9.73 -24.21
N ASN A 71 17.14 9.14 -24.92
CA ASN A 71 16.93 7.95 -25.74
C ASN A 71 17.09 6.65 -24.92
N ALA A 72 17.41 6.75 -23.64
CA ALA A 72 17.42 5.61 -22.73
C ALA A 72 16.00 5.06 -22.51
N PRO A 73 15.85 3.79 -22.10
CA PRO A 73 14.57 3.25 -21.69
C PRO A 73 13.92 4.14 -20.64
N LYS A 74 12.59 4.33 -20.75
CA LYS A 74 11.82 5.12 -19.79
C LYS A 74 11.94 4.51 -18.39
N GLU A 75 12.22 5.35 -17.39
CA GLU A 75 12.23 4.92 -16.00
C GLU A 75 10.81 4.60 -15.49
N PRO A 76 10.64 3.58 -14.65
CA PRO A 76 9.33 3.28 -14.08
C PRO A 76 8.89 4.41 -13.15
N PHE A 77 7.62 4.81 -13.26
CA PHE A 77 6.98 5.75 -12.35
C PHE A 77 5.65 5.18 -11.88
N ALA A 78 5.54 4.92 -10.58
CA ALA A 78 4.35 4.35 -9.97
C ALA A 78 3.43 5.41 -9.40
N ILE A 79 2.14 5.33 -9.72
CA ILE A 79 1.08 5.92 -8.91
C ILE A 79 0.47 4.79 -8.09
N SER A 80 0.63 4.87 -6.78
CA SER A 80 0.25 3.85 -5.82
C SER A 80 -0.94 4.29 -4.98
N PHE A 81 -1.83 3.37 -4.70
CA PHE A 81 -3.03 3.61 -3.91
C PHE A 81 -2.95 2.84 -2.59
N TYR A 82 -3.17 3.58 -1.51
CA TYR A 82 -3.12 3.10 -0.14
C TYR A 82 -4.17 3.80 0.73
N GLY A 83 -4.11 3.63 2.05
CA GLY A 83 -4.97 4.30 3.03
C GLY A 83 -5.49 3.33 4.07
N GLY A 84 -6.71 3.53 4.55
CA GLY A 84 -7.44 2.51 5.29
C GLY A 84 -7.71 1.31 4.37
N GLU A 85 -8.66 1.47 3.45
CA GLU A 85 -8.86 0.55 2.33
C GLU A 85 -9.13 1.38 1.06
N PRO A 86 -8.22 1.39 0.08
CA PRO A 86 -8.35 2.27 -1.09
C PRO A 86 -9.59 2.00 -1.93
N LEU A 87 -10.09 0.78 -1.99
CA LEU A 87 -11.30 0.44 -2.73
C LEU A 87 -12.59 0.99 -2.12
N MET A 88 -12.55 1.51 -0.88
CA MET A 88 -13.69 2.24 -0.30
C MET A 88 -13.89 3.61 -0.93
N ASN A 89 -12.84 4.22 -1.49
CA ASN A 89 -12.94 5.45 -2.28
C ASN A 89 -12.57 5.19 -3.74
N PHE A 90 -13.15 4.15 -4.33
CA PHE A 90 -12.85 3.75 -5.70
C PHE A 90 -13.15 4.83 -6.73
N ALA A 91 -14.08 5.73 -6.47
CA ALA A 91 -14.40 6.84 -7.36
C ALA A 91 -13.16 7.71 -7.63
N VAL A 92 -12.41 8.07 -6.60
CA VAL A 92 -11.19 8.86 -6.75
C VAL A 92 -10.06 8.06 -7.40
N VAL A 93 -9.95 6.75 -7.08
CA VAL A 93 -8.98 5.87 -7.75
C VAL A 93 -9.20 5.90 -9.27
N ARG A 94 -10.45 5.70 -9.70
CA ARG A 94 -10.83 5.75 -11.11
C ARG A 94 -10.47 7.09 -11.76
N GLN A 95 -10.86 8.20 -11.14
CA GLN A 95 -10.59 9.53 -11.68
C GLN A 95 -9.08 9.79 -11.83
N ILE A 96 -8.27 9.38 -10.84
CA ILE A 96 -6.81 9.52 -10.88
C ILE A 96 -6.21 8.71 -12.03
N VAL A 97 -6.62 7.44 -12.18
CA VAL A 97 -6.11 6.54 -13.23
C VAL A 97 -6.45 7.10 -14.61
N GLU A 98 -7.74 7.36 -14.86
CA GLU A 98 -8.22 7.88 -16.14
C GLU A 98 -7.60 9.23 -16.49
N TYR A 99 -7.27 10.04 -15.50
CA TYR A 99 -6.56 11.30 -15.69
C TYR A 99 -5.08 11.09 -16.00
N ALA A 100 -4.38 10.31 -15.17
CA ALA A 100 -2.93 10.11 -15.29
C ALA A 100 -2.53 9.42 -16.60
N GLU A 101 -3.37 8.53 -17.14
CA GLU A 101 -3.13 7.87 -18.43
C GLU A 101 -3.16 8.83 -19.63
N ARG A 102 -3.76 10.02 -19.48
CA ARG A 102 -3.77 11.07 -20.50
C ARG A 102 -2.58 12.04 -20.39
N ILE A 103 -1.80 11.91 -19.32
CA ILE A 103 -0.65 12.79 -19.05
C ILE A 103 0.62 12.14 -19.59
N GLU A 104 1.41 12.91 -20.32
CA GLU A 104 2.74 12.50 -20.70
C GLU A 104 3.74 12.80 -19.57
N PHE A 105 4.28 11.76 -18.98
CA PHE A 105 5.38 11.84 -18.02
C PHE A 105 6.70 11.63 -18.75
N ARG A 106 7.42 12.72 -19.04
CA ARG A 106 8.68 12.69 -19.80
C ARG A 106 9.67 11.71 -19.19
N ASN A 107 10.26 10.84 -20.02
CA ASN A 107 11.23 9.81 -19.64
C ASN A 107 10.70 8.80 -18.60
N ARG A 108 9.38 8.72 -18.38
CA ARG A 108 8.78 7.83 -17.40
C ARG A 108 7.81 6.86 -18.06
N SER A 109 7.78 5.64 -17.53
CA SER A 109 6.76 4.62 -17.85
C SER A 109 5.80 4.51 -16.68
N LEU A 110 4.60 5.08 -16.84
CA LEU A 110 3.56 5.07 -15.80
C LEU A 110 3.02 3.66 -15.59
N PHE A 111 2.82 3.28 -14.33
CA PHE A 111 2.05 2.11 -13.94
C PHE A 111 1.36 2.35 -12.59
N PHE A 112 0.36 1.51 -12.30
CA PHE A 112 -0.44 1.63 -11.08
C PHE A 112 -0.18 0.47 -10.14
N THR A 113 -0.15 0.76 -8.83
CA THR A 113 -0.07 -0.25 -7.79
C THR A 113 -1.13 0.00 -6.73
N MET A 114 -1.54 -1.04 -6.04
CA MET A 114 -2.48 -0.93 -4.93
C MET A 114 -2.18 -1.95 -3.86
N THR A 115 -2.20 -1.51 -2.59
CA THR A 115 -2.26 -2.41 -1.44
C THR A 115 -3.69 -2.44 -0.94
N THR A 116 -4.29 -3.63 -0.84
CA THR A 116 -5.70 -3.81 -0.47
C THR A 116 -5.90 -5.03 0.43
N ASN A 117 -6.91 -4.96 1.29
CA ASN A 117 -7.38 -6.10 2.07
C ASN A 117 -8.26 -7.09 1.26
N ALA A 118 -8.46 -6.82 -0.02
CA ALA A 118 -9.22 -7.63 -0.97
C ALA A 118 -10.71 -7.88 -0.65
N MET A 119 -11.28 -7.28 0.38
CA MET A 119 -12.71 -7.41 0.70
C MET A 119 -13.64 -6.91 -0.43
N LEU A 120 -13.17 -5.95 -1.22
CA LEU A 120 -13.91 -5.36 -2.34
C LEU A 120 -13.30 -5.70 -3.70
N LEU A 121 -12.30 -6.56 -3.75
CA LEU A 121 -11.49 -6.80 -4.95
C LEU A 121 -12.32 -7.27 -6.15
N SER A 122 -13.18 -8.27 -5.97
CA SER A 122 -13.99 -8.81 -7.05
C SER A 122 -14.95 -7.80 -7.68
N LYS A 123 -15.43 -6.84 -6.87
CA LYS A 123 -16.32 -5.76 -7.34
C LYS A 123 -15.66 -4.84 -8.37
N TYR A 124 -14.36 -4.63 -8.25
CA TYR A 124 -13.61 -3.67 -9.07
C TYR A 124 -12.55 -4.33 -9.97
N ALA A 125 -12.51 -5.66 -10.00
CA ALA A 125 -11.50 -6.44 -10.71
C ALA A 125 -11.41 -6.12 -12.21
N ASP A 126 -12.55 -5.90 -12.88
CA ASP A 126 -12.58 -5.54 -14.30
C ASP A 126 -11.78 -4.25 -14.58
N PHE A 127 -12.01 -3.21 -13.81
CA PHE A 127 -11.28 -1.97 -13.96
C PHE A 127 -9.78 -2.15 -13.64
N LEU A 128 -9.48 -2.76 -12.51
CA LEU A 128 -8.10 -2.94 -12.05
C LEU A 128 -7.27 -3.80 -13.01
N SER A 129 -7.86 -4.85 -13.58
CA SER A 129 -7.18 -5.73 -14.56
C SER A 129 -6.95 -5.02 -15.89
N ARG A 130 -7.95 -4.29 -16.42
CA ARG A 130 -7.80 -3.50 -17.67
C ARG A 130 -6.69 -2.46 -17.57
N HIS A 131 -6.53 -1.82 -16.41
CA HIS A 131 -5.47 -0.83 -16.17
C HIS A 131 -4.18 -1.48 -15.61
N LYS A 132 -4.07 -2.83 -15.66
CA LYS A 132 -2.87 -3.61 -15.33
C LYS A 132 -2.27 -3.26 -13.97
N PHE A 133 -3.12 -3.08 -12.96
CA PHE A 133 -2.65 -2.81 -11.60
C PHE A 133 -1.73 -3.92 -11.09
N LYS A 134 -0.60 -3.53 -10.49
CA LYS A 134 0.21 -4.45 -9.68
C LYS A 134 -0.37 -4.46 -8.26
N MET A 135 -0.89 -5.62 -7.87
CA MET A 135 -1.62 -5.77 -6.60
C MET A 135 -0.71 -6.31 -5.50
N LEU A 136 -0.80 -5.70 -4.33
CA LEU A 136 -0.28 -6.26 -3.08
C LEU A 136 -1.48 -6.57 -2.17
N ILE A 137 -1.74 -7.85 -1.97
CA ILE A 137 -2.86 -8.33 -1.18
C ILE A 137 -2.41 -8.53 0.26
N SER A 138 -3.11 -7.89 1.18
CA SER A 138 -2.87 -8.06 2.62
C SER A 138 -3.59 -9.31 3.11
N LEU A 139 -2.84 -10.40 3.35
CA LEU A 139 -3.34 -11.70 3.80
C LEU A 139 -2.24 -12.39 4.61
N ASP A 140 -2.54 -12.80 5.85
CA ASP A 140 -1.52 -13.22 6.80
C ASP A 140 -1.20 -14.72 6.75
N GLY A 141 -1.88 -15.47 5.89
CA GLY A 141 -1.72 -16.91 5.72
C GLY A 141 -3.07 -17.63 5.71
N ASN A 142 -3.15 -18.79 6.34
CA ASN A 142 -4.39 -19.54 6.47
C ASN A 142 -5.39 -18.84 7.42
N LYS A 143 -6.56 -19.43 7.60
CA LYS A 143 -7.64 -18.86 8.43
C LYS A 143 -7.24 -18.54 9.86
N GLU A 144 -6.34 -19.32 10.44
CA GLU A 144 -5.85 -19.11 11.80
C GLU A 144 -4.87 -17.95 11.85
N ASN A 145 -3.91 -17.89 10.93
CA ASN A 145 -2.94 -16.79 10.80
C ASN A 145 -3.65 -15.46 10.55
N ASP A 146 -4.68 -15.46 9.68
CA ASP A 146 -5.44 -14.28 9.27
C ASP A 146 -6.50 -13.82 10.29
N SER A 147 -6.63 -14.52 11.42
CA SER A 147 -7.74 -14.34 12.37
C SER A 147 -7.76 -12.99 13.10
N TYR A 148 -6.68 -12.21 13.04
CA TYR A 148 -6.66 -10.82 13.53
C TYR A 148 -7.27 -9.81 12.54
N ARG A 149 -7.58 -10.24 11.32
CA ARG A 149 -8.26 -9.41 10.31
C ARG A 149 -9.75 -9.58 10.45
N ILE A 150 -10.36 -8.67 11.17
CA ILE A 150 -11.80 -8.72 11.51
C ILE A 150 -12.53 -7.51 10.90
N THR A 151 -13.82 -7.72 10.65
CA THR A 151 -14.75 -6.64 10.29
C THR A 151 -15.08 -5.77 11.52
N PRO A 152 -15.73 -4.59 11.35
CA PRO A 152 -16.19 -3.78 12.48
C PRO A 152 -17.11 -4.53 13.46
N ASN A 153 -17.79 -5.58 13.00
CA ASN A 153 -18.66 -6.43 13.80
C ASN A 153 -17.93 -7.62 14.46
N GLY A 154 -16.58 -7.67 14.37
CA GLY A 154 -15.78 -8.74 14.96
C GLY A 154 -15.74 -10.04 14.15
N ASN A 155 -16.35 -10.12 12.97
CA ASN A 155 -16.33 -11.32 12.15
C ASN A 155 -15.01 -11.43 11.36
N PRO A 156 -14.40 -12.62 11.24
CA PRO A 156 -13.22 -12.84 10.40
C PRO A 156 -13.47 -12.47 8.94
N SER A 157 -12.46 -11.87 8.29
CA SER A 157 -12.54 -11.47 6.88
C SER A 157 -12.15 -12.59 5.90
N PHE A 158 -11.41 -13.61 6.37
CA PHE A 158 -10.72 -14.62 5.58
C PHE A 158 -11.59 -15.25 4.48
N ASP A 159 -12.78 -15.77 4.84
CA ASP A 159 -13.63 -16.50 3.89
C ASP A 159 -14.13 -15.57 2.75
N ILE A 160 -14.39 -14.29 3.05
CA ILE A 160 -14.79 -13.29 2.05
C ILE A 160 -13.62 -12.96 1.13
N VAL A 161 -12.43 -12.77 1.69
CA VAL A 161 -11.20 -12.49 0.94
C VAL A 161 -10.89 -13.64 0.00
N MET A 162 -10.90 -14.89 0.49
CA MET A 162 -10.65 -16.09 -0.33
C MET A 162 -11.68 -16.25 -1.45
N LYS A 163 -12.94 -16.00 -1.19
CA LYS A 163 -14.00 -15.99 -2.21
C LYS A 163 -13.71 -14.97 -3.30
N ASN A 164 -13.31 -13.74 -2.93
CA ASN A 164 -12.98 -12.69 -3.89
C ASN A 164 -11.74 -13.04 -4.72
N LEU A 165 -10.68 -13.55 -4.08
CA LEU A 165 -9.48 -14.00 -4.78
C LEU A 165 -9.80 -15.11 -5.78
N LYS A 166 -10.60 -16.11 -5.39
CA LYS A 166 -11.02 -17.19 -6.30
C LYS A 166 -11.87 -16.69 -7.47
N CYS A 167 -12.75 -15.73 -7.24
CA CYS A 167 -13.52 -15.08 -8.30
C CYS A 167 -12.59 -14.39 -9.32
N VAL A 168 -11.60 -13.65 -8.83
CA VAL A 168 -10.64 -12.95 -9.70
C VAL A 168 -9.72 -13.92 -10.43
N GLU A 169 -9.26 -14.98 -9.79
CA GLU A 169 -8.47 -16.04 -10.43
C GLU A 169 -9.23 -16.67 -11.61
N ASN A 170 -10.51 -16.96 -11.43
CA ASN A 170 -11.34 -17.57 -12.47
C ASN A 170 -11.59 -16.64 -13.66
N LEU A 171 -11.74 -15.33 -13.43
CA LEU A 171 -12.11 -14.36 -14.47
C LEU A 171 -10.90 -13.67 -15.12
N TYR A 172 -9.79 -13.55 -14.39
CA TYR A 172 -8.61 -12.74 -14.78
C TYR A 172 -7.30 -13.46 -14.41
N SER A 173 -7.16 -14.74 -14.79
CA SER A 173 -6.08 -15.65 -14.36
C SER A 173 -4.68 -15.10 -14.63
N GLU A 174 -4.43 -14.51 -15.81
CA GLU A 174 -3.12 -13.93 -16.16
C GLU A 174 -2.77 -12.74 -15.24
N TRP A 175 -3.74 -11.87 -14.97
CA TRP A 175 -3.54 -10.76 -14.06
C TRP A 175 -3.37 -11.25 -12.62
N PHE A 176 -4.19 -12.21 -12.18
CA PHE A 176 -4.11 -12.82 -10.86
C PHE A 176 -2.73 -13.44 -10.58
N ALA A 177 -2.12 -14.08 -11.57
CA ALA A 177 -0.77 -14.66 -11.46
C ALA A 177 0.33 -13.61 -11.15
N THR A 178 0.04 -12.32 -11.36
CA THR A 178 0.97 -11.22 -11.03
C THR A 178 0.84 -10.73 -9.59
N PHE A 179 -0.15 -11.19 -8.84
CA PHE A 179 -0.40 -10.72 -7.48
C PHE A 179 0.76 -11.02 -6.55
N ARG A 180 0.98 -10.10 -5.63
CA ARG A 180 1.90 -10.27 -4.50
C ARG A 180 1.10 -10.20 -3.22
N TYR A 181 1.62 -10.82 -2.19
CA TYR A 181 0.96 -10.93 -0.90
C TYR A 181 1.87 -10.37 0.19
N ASN A 182 1.25 -9.77 1.21
CA ASN A 182 1.95 -9.31 2.40
C ASN A 182 1.28 -9.90 3.64
N ALA A 183 2.06 -10.62 4.44
CA ALA A 183 1.64 -11.19 5.70
C ALA A 183 2.26 -10.41 6.85
N VAL A 184 1.44 -9.98 7.81
CA VAL A 184 1.92 -9.38 9.06
C VAL A 184 2.28 -10.51 10.03
N PHE A 185 3.47 -10.42 10.59
CA PHE A 185 3.99 -11.44 11.47
C PHE A 185 3.51 -11.22 12.90
N THR A 186 2.80 -12.20 13.46
CA THR A 186 2.21 -12.14 14.81
C THR A 186 2.55 -13.39 15.61
N ASN A 187 2.11 -13.44 16.87
CA ASN A 187 2.25 -14.63 17.72
C ASN A 187 1.55 -15.90 17.18
N LYS A 188 0.65 -15.74 16.20
CA LYS A 188 -0.02 -16.87 15.50
C LYS A 188 0.76 -17.33 14.27
N SER A 189 1.84 -16.64 13.91
CA SER A 189 2.59 -16.93 12.68
C SER A 189 3.58 -18.07 12.88
N ASP A 190 3.61 -18.96 11.91
CA ASP A 190 4.67 -19.92 11.65
C ASP A 190 5.17 -19.68 10.22
N VAL A 191 6.41 -19.23 10.09
CA VAL A 191 6.98 -18.80 8.79
C VAL A 191 6.88 -19.91 7.76
N ARG A 192 7.30 -21.13 8.13
CA ARG A 192 7.31 -22.27 7.20
C ARG A 192 5.89 -22.63 6.78
N GLY A 193 4.99 -22.78 7.75
CA GLY A 193 3.59 -23.10 7.47
C GLY A 193 2.90 -22.04 6.60
N ILE A 194 3.19 -20.74 6.83
CA ILE A 194 2.68 -19.66 6.00
C ILE A 194 3.23 -19.74 4.56
N VAL A 195 4.55 -19.92 4.40
CA VAL A 195 5.18 -20.04 3.08
C VAL A 195 4.62 -21.23 2.32
N ASP A 196 4.53 -22.40 2.95
CA ASP A 196 3.99 -23.61 2.33
C ASP A 196 2.53 -23.41 1.92
N TRP A 197 1.73 -22.77 2.78
CA TRP A 197 0.35 -22.46 2.46
C TRP A 197 0.22 -21.52 1.25
N PHE A 198 1.02 -20.43 1.18
CA PHE A 198 1.00 -19.53 0.02
C PHE A 198 1.49 -20.21 -1.26
N LYS A 199 2.52 -21.06 -1.18
CA LYS A 199 2.97 -21.86 -2.33
C LYS A 199 1.87 -22.79 -2.84
N MET A 200 1.15 -23.45 -1.93
CA MET A 200 0.06 -24.35 -2.28
C MET A 200 -1.15 -23.61 -2.87
N GLN A 201 -1.54 -22.44 -2.30
CA GLN A 201 -2.74 -21.73 -2.72
C GLN A 201 -2.51 -20.85 -3.95
N PHE A 202 -1.33 -20.22 -4.07
CA PHE A 202 -1.09 -19.13 -5.02
C PHE A 202 0.22 -19.30 -5.80
N ASN A 203 0.94 -20.40 -5.61
CA ASN A 203 2.24 -20.66 -6.23
C ASN A 203 3.25 -19.50 -6.04
N THR A 204 3.26 -18.87 -4.87
CA THR A 204 4.12 -17.73 -4.54
C THR A 204 4.53 -17.75 -3.08
N THR A 205 5.55 -16.94 -2.74
CA THR A 205 5.96 -16.68 -1.36
C THR A 205 5.49 -15.27 -0.99
N PRO A 206 4.88 -15.05 0.20
CA PRO A 206 4.47 -13.72 0.62
C PRO A 206 5.67 -12.88 1.07
N ASN A 207 5.51 -11.56 1.04
CA ASN A 207 6.34 -10.67 1.84
C ASN A 207 5.93 -10.76 3.31
N PHE A 208 6.89 -10.62 4.22
CA PHE A 208 6.60 -10.53 5.64
C PHE A 208 6.83 -9.11 6.14
N SER A 209 5.85 -8.58 6.86
CA SER A 209 5.96 -7.31 7.56
C SER A 209 5.97 -7.57 9.06
N PRO A 210 6.92 -6.97 9.81
CA PRO A 210 6.87 -7.03 11.26
C PRO A 210 5.65 -6.26 11.77
N LEU A 211 5.19 -6.64 12.94
CA LEU A 211 4.23 -5.87 13.70
C LEU A 211 4.86 -4.51 14.08
N HIS A 212 4.11 -3.43 13.90
CA HIS A 212 4.55 -2.13 14.38
C HIS A 212 4.48 -2.11 15.91
N VAL A 213 5.59 -1.77 16.56
CA VAL A 213 5.64 -1.70 18.03
C VAL A 213 4.99 -0.40 18.48
N PRO A 214 3.95 -0.44 19.35
CA PRO A 214 3.33 0.76 19.89
C PRO A 214 4.31 1.49 20.82
N THR A 215 4.10 2.81 20.99
CA THR A 215 4.81 3.58 22.02
C THR A 215 4.36 3.16 23.43
N GLU A 216 5.18 3.46 24.43
CA GLU A 216 4.88 3.10 25.83
C GLU A 216 3.54 3.70 26.32
N ASP A 217 3.15 4.85 25.78
CA ASP A 217 1.93 5.58 26.13
C ASP A 217 0.69 5.12 25.33
N ALA A 218 0.81 4.11 24.46
CA ALA A 218 -0.29 3.64 23.64
C ALA A 218 -1.39 3.01 24.50
N LYS A 219 -2.63 3.48 24.34
CA LYS A 219 -3.79 3.08 25.16
C LYS A 219 -4.00 1.56 25.27
N ASP A 220 -3.73 0.81 24.19
CA ASP A 220 -3.84 -0.64 24.12
C ASP A 220 -2.49 -1.30 23.79
N GLY A 221 -1.39 -0.63 24.11
CA GLY A 221 -0.04 -1.10 23.78
C GLY A 221 0.24 -2.52 24.24
N ASN A 222 -0.18 -2.87 25.46
CA ASN A 222 0.01 -4.22 26.01
C ASN A 222 -0.70 -5.30 25.18
N ARG A 223 -1.86 -5.03 24.61
CA ARG A 223 -2.56 -5.95 23.71
C ARG A 223 -1.75 -6.17 22.42
N ILE A 224 -1.23 -5.13 21.83
CA ILE A 224 -0.38 -5.24 20.63
C ILE A 224 0.93 -5.95 20.96
N LEU A 225 1.56 -5.62 22.11
CA LEU A 225 2.78 -6.28 22.57
C LEU A 225 2.58 -7.80 22.78
N SER A 226 1.40 -8.23 23.23
CA SER A 226 1.06 -9.65 23.37
C SER A 226 0.97 -10.39 22.03
N MET A 227 0.81 -9.69 20.91
CA MET A 227 0.80 -10.25 19.56
C MET A 227 2.20 -10.33 18.95
N LEU A 228 3.21 -9.71 19.58
CA LEU A 228 4.58 -9.78 19.08
C LEU A 228 5.13 -11.19 19.27
N LYS A 229 5.88 -11.63 18.28
CA LYS A 229 6.68 -12.86 18.33
C LYS A 229 8.03 -12.57 17.71
N THR A 230 9.07 -12.97 18.42
CA THR A 230 10.39 -13.03 17.81
C THR A 230 10.42 -14.22 16.86
N PHE A 231 10.87 -14.01 15.64
CA PHE A 231 10.97 -15.08 14.66
C PHE A 231 12.31 -15.02 13.92
N GLU A 232 12.78 -16.19 13.56
CA GLU A 232 13.87 -16.37 12.63
C GLU A 232 13.30 -16.86 11.31
N ILE A 233 13.74 -16.25 10.22
CA ILE A 233 13.40 -16.73 8.89
C ILE A 233 14.36 -17.89 8.62
N PRO A 234 13.86 -19.12 8.37
CA PRO A 234 14.72 -20.23 8.02
C PRO A 234 15.59 -19.91 6.81
N GLU A 235 16.88 -20.27 6.84
CA GLU A 235 17.85 -19.93 5.79
C GLU A 235 17.45 -20.48 4.39
N ASP A 236 16.68 -21.56 4.35
CA ASP A 236 16.19 -22.19 3.14
C ASP A 236 14.94 -21.52 2.54
N ILE A 237 14.40 -20.48 3.22
CA ILE A 237 13.26 -19.70 2.71
C ILE A 237 13.77 -18.47 1.98
N GLU A 238 13.70 -18.53 0.66
CA GLU A 238 13.92 -17.34 -0.19
C GLU A 238 12.73 -16.42 -0.09
N LEU A 239 12.91 -15.27 0.57
CA LEU A 239 11.90 -14.22 0.60
C LEU A 239 11.88 -13.52 -0.75
N VAL A 240 10.70 -13.40 -1.34
CA VAL A 240 10.54 -12.53 -2.50
C VAL A 240 10.73 -11.09 -2.02
N PRO A 241 11.76 -10.40 -2.49
CA PRO A 241 11.95 -9.01 -2.11
C PRO A 241 10.71 -8.20 -2.47
N SER A 242 10.28 -7.33 -1.59
CA SER A 242 9.08 -6.52 -1.83
C SER A 242 9.24 -5.73 -3.14
N LEU A 243 8.16 -5.53 -3.88
CA LEU A 243 8.15 -4.69 -5.09
C LEU A 243 8.71 -3.28 -4.83
N ILE A 244 8.76 -2.87 -3.56
CA ILE A 244 9.24 -1.57 -3.10
C ILE A 244 10.77 -1.60 -2.85
N THR A 245 11.35 -2.74 -2.44
CA THR A 245 12.75 -2.81 -1.98
C THR A 245 13.74 -3.29 -3.03
N GLN A 246 13.32 -3.92 -4.11
CA GLN A 246 14.22 -4.48 -5.13
C GLN A 246 14.83 -3.49 -6.11
N ASN A 247 14.25 -2.31 -6.26
CA ASN A 247 14.81 -1.34 -7.17
C ASN A 247 15.49 -0.23 -6.36
N PRO A 248 16.82 -0.05 -6.46
CA PRO A 248 17.52 1.08 -5.83
C PRO A 248 16.92 2.45 -6.21
N LEU A 249 16.18 2.50 -7.33
CA LEU A 249 15.44 3.68 -7.77
C LEU A 249 14.19 3.95 -6.93
N PHE A 250 13.63 2.96 -6.21
CA PHE A 250 12.45 3.13 -5.36
C PHE A 250 12.76 3.73 -3.98
N ASN A 251 13.99 4.10 -3.68
CA ASN A 251 14.37 4.73 -2.40
C ASN A 251 13.83 6.15 -2.20
N ARG A 252 13.01 6.66 -3.14
CA ARG A 252 12.42 8.01 -3.05
C ARG A 252 10.92 7.93 -3.22
N ILE A 253 10.25 7.66 -2.10
CA ILE A 253 8.80 7.56 -2.02
C ILE A 253 8.25 8.87 -1.47
N LEU A 254 7.28 9.46 -2.15
CA LEU A 254 6.50 10.58 -1.66
C LEU A 254 5.11 10.10 -1.27
N VAL A 255 4.76 10.21 0.00
CA VAL A 255 3.45 9.83 0.54
C VAL A 255 2.63 11.09 0.75
N PHE A 256 1.52 11.20 0.05
CA PHE A 256 0.51 12.22 0.29
C PHE A 256 -0.63 11.63 1.11
N THR A 257 -0.75 12.10 2.34
CA THR A 257 -1.86 11.73 3.20
C THR A 257 -2.95 12.79 3.10
N THR A 258 -4.20 12.38 3.24
CA THR A 258 -5.37 13.28 3.30
C THR A 258 -5.24 14.35 4.38
N ARG A 259 -4.31 14.18 5.29
CA ARG A 259 -4.02 15.05 6.42
C ARG A 259 -3.46 16.42 6.03
N LEU A 260 -2.60 16.47 5.00
CA LEU A 260 -1.99 17.73 4.54
C LEU A 260 -2.99 18.65 3.83
N LEU A 261 -4.15 18.13 3.46
CA LEU A 261 -5.01 18.74 2.46
C LEU A 261 -6.30 19.33 3.00
N ASN A 262 -6.68 18.97 4.22
CA ASN A 262 -7.88 19.53 4.86
C ASN A 262 -7.60 20.78 5.72
N ASN A 263 -6.33 21.08 6.04
CA ASN A 263 -5.93 22.19 6.92
C ASN A 263 -5.33 23.41 6.22
N SER A 264 -5.21 23.42 4.89
CA SER A 264 -4.56 24.54 4.20
C SER A 264 -5.46 25.28 3.24
N VAL A 265 -6.40 26.05 3.79
CA VAL A 265 -6.78 27.34 3.18
C VAL A 265 -5.93 28.50 3.73
N SER A 266 -4.99 28.22 4.65
CA SER A 266 -4.06 29.26 5.12
C SER A 266 -2.70 28.65 5.45
N LYS A 267 -1.72 29.02 4.62
CA LYS A 267 -0.27 28.94 4.79
C LYS A 267 0.42 27.58 4.56
N GLU A 268 1.24 27.62 3.50
CA GLU A 268 2.42 26.81 3.21
C GLU A 268 2.34 25.30 3.51
N SER A 269 2.16 24.54 2.44
CA SER A 269 2.22 23.09 2.43
C SER A 269 3.65 22.63 2.80
N GLU A 270 3.87 22.14 4.00
CA GLU A 270 5.05 21.35 4.34
C GLU A 270 4.98 19.99 3.65
N LEU A 271 5.84 19.84 2.66
CA LEU A 271 6.11 18.58 2.00
C LEU A 271 6.94 17.70 2.94
N LEU A 272 6.34 16.70 3.56
CA LEU A 272 7.06 15.68 4.32
C LEU A 272 7.69 14.66 3.34
N VAL A 273 8.95 14.87 3.01
CA VAL A 273 9.78 13.84 2.36
C VAL A 273 10.31 12.95 3.47
N ARG A 274 9.73 11.79 3.68
CA ARG A 274 10.32 10.76 4.54
C ARG A 274 11.29 9.93 3.71
N SER A 275 12.58 10.14 3.91
CA SER A 275 13.59 9.13 3.60
C SER A 275 13.60 8.14 4.75
N GLU A 276 12.99 6.97 4.58
CA GLU A 276 13.28 5.86 5.49
C GLU A 276 14.68 5.32 5.16
N GLU A 277 15.68 5.82 5.87
CA GLU A 277 16.91 5.06 6.08
C GLU A 277 16.55 3.89 7.01
N ARG A 278 16.25 2.73 6.45
CA ARG A 278 16.32 1.48 7.21
C ARG A 278 17.80 1.15 7.35
N ARG A 279 18.34 1.37 8.53
CA ARG A 279 19.55 0.67 8.96
C ARG A 279 19.23 -0.82 9.07
N VAL A 280 20.10 -1.61 8.47
CA VAL A 280 20.23 -3.06 8.59
C VAL A 280 20.20 -3.50 10.05
#